data_68251af4cbcfee8150ea253c3dd2f339
#
_entry.id   68251af4cbcfee8150ea253c3dd2f339
#
_cell.length_a   1.000
_cell.length_b   1.000
_cell.length_c   1.000
_cell.angle_alpha   90.00
_cell.angle_beta   90.00
_cell.angle_gamma   90.00
#
_symmetry.space_group_name_H-M   'P 1'
#
loop_
_entity.id
_entity.type
_entity.pdbx_description
1 polymer ?
#
loop_
_entity_poly.entity_id
_entity_poly.type
_entity_poly.pdbx_seq_one_letter_code
_entity_poly.pdbx_strand_id
1 'polypeptide(L)'
;SQDLVQNYGIKMLECESLDYAGWGHTHHHLKHGVPFGQGGQYLYSLCFCDACQSKAMEANIDITRLRENVTQKIHTLFATGQPIDISPEELAVEMPGLTALNQMRENVVTSLVHEIQNAVKIPLSYILMGNPTISGANPEAIVQVAQSVEILSYTNDPQRTHKAISQRLPLLNNPDQLVVGLQAYPPASPNAETLCKNVDTAQKLGINKFAFYNYGIMPLP
;
A
#
# COMPACT_ATOMS: atom_id res chain seq x y z
N SER A 1 -0.73 14.08 -14.75
CA SER A 1 -2.02 13.40 -14.99
C SER A 1 -2.94 14.18 -15.92
N GLN A 2 -3.17 15.50 -15.72
CA GLN A 2 -3.99 16.32 -16.65
C GLN A 2 -3.46 16.28 -18.09
N ASP A 3 -2.15 16.40 -18.29
CA ASP A 3 -1.51 16.33 -19.60
C ASP A 3 -1.85 15.01 -20.33
N LEU A 4 -1.79 13.88 -19.62
CA LEU A 4 -2.14 12.57 -20.19
C LEU A 4 -3.60 12.50 -20.68
N VAL A 5 -4.52 13.07 -19.92
CA VAL A 5 -5.94 13.11 -20.30
C VAL A 5 -6.18 14.02 -21.48
N GLN A 6 -5.60 15.24 -21.46
CA GLN A 6 -5.85 16.27 -22.47
C GLN A 6 -5.17 15.98 -23.79
N ASN A 7 -3.93 15.47 -23.78
CA ASN A 7 -3.11 15.33 -24.96
C ASN A 7 -3.06 13.91 -25.53
N TYR A 8 -3.36 12.87 -24.73
CA TYR A 8 -3.28 11.48 -25.15
C TYR A 8 -4.61 10.73 -25.11
N GLY A 9 -5.69 11.39 -24.66
CA GLY A 9 -7.05 10.83 -24.68
C GLY A 9 -7.24 9.54 -23.88
N ILE A 10 -6.45 9.34 -22.82
CA ILE A 10 -6.58 8.15 -21.95
C ILE A 10 -7.97 8.13 -21.29
N LYS A 11 -8.49 6.94 -21.04
CA LYS A 11 -9.85 6.72 -20.52
C LYS A 11 -9.89 6.31 -19.05
N MET A 12 -8.75 5.92 -18.50
CA MET A 12 -8.57 5.52 -17.12
C MET A 12 -7.16 5.87 -16.68
N LEU A 13 -6.99 6.25 -15.43
CA LEU A 13 -5.70 6.48 -14.81
C LEU A 13 -5.47 5.43 -13.73
N GLU A 14 -4.36 4.73 -13.82
CA GLU A 14 -3.86 3.85 -12.77
C GLU A 14 -2.76 4.57 -12.01
N CYS A 15 -2.87 4.60 -10.69
CA CYS A 15 -1.96 5.32 -9.82
C CYS A 15 -1.21 4.36 -8.91
N GLU A 16 0.10 4.38 -9.00
CA GLU A 16 1.02 3.60 -8.18
C GLU A 16 1.90 4.54 -7.35
N SER A 17 2.23 4.11 -6.12
CA SER A 17 3.19 4.81 -5.24
C SER A 17 2.81 6.26 -4.89
N LEU A 18 1.53 6.54 -4.74
CA LEU A 18 1.02 7.82 -4.23
C LEU A 18 0.93 7.84 -2.69
N ASP A 19 1.75 7.08 -2.03
CA ASP A 19 1.73 6.88 -0.59
C ASP A 19 3.12 7.10 0.03
N TYR A 20 3.21 6.87 1.34
CA TYR A 20 4.49 6.97 2.02
C TYR A 20 5.38 5.79 1.65
N ALA A 21 6.58 6.08 1.16
CA ALA A 21 7.59 5.07 0.90
C ALA A 21 8.02 4.41 2.22
N GLY A 22 7.54 3.21 2.44
CA GLY A 22 7.84 2.43 3.64
C GLY A 22 9.02 1.49 3.45
N TRP A 23 9.20 0.64 4.45
CA TRP A 23 10.23 -0.40 4.46
C TRP A 23 10.29 -1.23 3.16
N GLY A 24 9.15 -1.55 2.55
CA GLY A 24 9.07 -2.34 1.34
C GLY A 24 9.83 -1.76 0.15
N HIS A 25 9.85 -0.44 -0.01
CA HIS A 25 10.58 0.24 -1.08
C HIS A 25 12.08 0.35 -0.83
N THR A 26 12.52 0.24 0.41
CA THR A 26 13.93 0.42 0.80
C THR A 26 14.66 -0.88 1.09
N HIS A 27 13.96 -2.02 1.07
CA HIS A 27 14.50 -3.30 1.55
C HIS A 27 15.69 -3.84 0.75
N HIS A 28 15.75 -3.56 -0.56
CA HIS A 28 16.80 -4.09 -1.42
C HIS A 28 18.20 -3.56 -1.09
N HIS A 29 18.29 -2.42 -0.43
CA HIS A 29 19.55 -1.69 -0.40
C HIS A 29 20.34 -1.80 0.91
N LEU A 30 19.75 -2.12 2.04
CA LEU A 30 20.45 -1.72 3.26
C LEU A 30 20.30 -2.63 4.48
N LYS A 31 19.46 -3.66 4.46
CA LYS A 31 19.03 -4.15 5.77
C LYS A 31 19.06 -5.65 5.93
N HIS A 32 19.75 -6.30 5.03
CA HIS A 32 20.06 -7.71 5.18
C HIS A 32 20.91 -7.90 6.46
N GLY A 33 20.43 -8.76 7.35
CA GLY A 33 21.11 -9.07 8.60
C GLY A 33 20.74 -8.20 9.81
N VAL A 34 19.91 -7.16 9.65
CA VAL A 34 19.35 -6.42 10.79
C VAL A 34 17.96 -6.92 11.11
N PRO A 35 17.73 -7.55 12.25
CA PRO A 35 16.43 -8.06 12.64
C PRO A 35 15.54 -6.92 13.15
N PHE A 36 14.76 -6.29 12.25
CA PHE A 36 13.91 -5.16 12.65
C PHE A 36 12.64 -5.58 13.42
N GLY A 37 12.08 -6.75 13.13
CA GLY A 37 10.72 -7.09 13.54
C GLY A 37 9.66 -6.21 12.85
N GLN A 38 8.39 -6.53 13.01
CA GLN A 38 7.31 -5.78 12.35
C GLN A 38 7.17 -4.34 12.89
N GLY A 39 7.30 -4.15 14.19
CA GLY A 39 7.25 -2.83 14.82
C GLY A 39 8.45 -1.97 14.45
N GLY A 40 9.64 -2.56 14.37
CA GLY A 40 10.85 -1.84 13.92
C GLY A 40 10.74 -1.40 12.46
N GLN A 41 10.21 -2.24 11.57
CA GLN A 41 9.94 -1.86 10.17
C GLN A 41 8.94 -0.71 10.07
N TYR A 42 7.87 -0.76 10.85
CA TYR A 42 6.89 0.31 10.92
C TYR A 42 7.51 1.62 11.42
N LEU A 43 8.19 1.62 12.58
CA LEU A 43 8.81 2.82 13.14
C LEU A 43 9.86 3.42 12.20
N TYR A 44 10.65 2.58 11.53
CA TYR A 44 11.65 3.02 10.56
C TYR A 44 11.03 3.60 9.28
N SER A 45 9.78 3.28 9.00
CA SER A 45 9.02 3.81 7.85
C SER A 45 8.36 5.16 8.11
N LEU A 46 8.41 5.67 9.34
CA LEU A 46 7.81 6.96 9.68
C LEU A 46 8.65 8.12 9.16
N CYS A 47 7.98 9.08 8.55
CA CYS A 47 8.61 10.29 8.03
C CYS A 47 8.46 11.46 9.02
N PHE A 48 9.57 12.12 9.32
CA PHE A 48 9.64 13.31 10.18
C PHE A 48 10.27 14.50 9.47
N CYS A 49 10.11 14.61 8.15
CA CYS A 49 10.54 15.80 7.38
C CYS A 49 9.68 17.02 7.75
N ASP A 50 10.13 18.21 7.35
CA ASP A 50 9.47 19.49 7.71
C ASP A 50 8.00 19.51 7.29
N ALA A 51 7.66 18.96 6.12
CA ALA A 51 6.27 18.88 5.65
C ALA A 51 5.41 17.97 6.57
N CYS A 52 5.93 16.80 6.98
CA CYS A 52 5.23 15.90 7.90
C CYS A 52 5.11 16.53 9.29
N GLN A 53 6.14 17.22 9.77
CA GLN A 53 6.09 17.93 11.05
C GLN A 53 5.05 19.05 11.02
N SER A 54 5.00 19.85 9.95
CA SER A 54 3.99 20.90 9.79
C SER A 54 2.57 20.33 9.80
N LYS A 55 2.32 19.25 9.06
CA LYS A 55 1.02 18.58 9.03
C LYS A 55 0.64 17.98 10.40
N ALA A 56 1.60 17.44 11.12
CA ALA A 56 1.37 16.89 12.44
C ALA A 56 1.02 18.02 13.46
N MET A 57 1.69 19.16 13.37
CA MET A 57 1.36 20.33 14.19
C MET A 57 -0.04 20.88 13.87
N GLU A 58 -0.44 20.97 12.59
CA GLU A 58 -1.80 21.32 12.19
C GLU A 58 -2.85 20.36 12.80
N ALA A 59 -2.49 19.08 12.97
CA ALA A 59 -3.32 18.04 13.61
C ALA A 59 -3.19 17.99 15.14
N ASN A 60 -2.51 18.95 15.77
CA ASN A 60 -2.24 19.00 17.21
C ASN A 60 -1.51 17.75 17.75
N ILE A 61 -0.62 17.18 16.97
CA ILE A 61 0.24 16.06 17.38
C ILE A 61 1.55 16.62 17.95
N ASP A 62 1.94 16.19 19.15
CA ASP A 62 3.29 16.45 19.69
C ASP A 62 4.33 15.64 18.91
N ILE A 63 4.63 16.11 17.72
CA ILE A 63 5.51 15.42 16.77
C ILE A 63 6.96 15.40 17.24
N THR A 64 7.39 16.38 18.04
CA THR A 64 8.74 16.43 18.58
C THR A 64 8.97 15.29 19.57
N ARG A 65 8.09 15.15 20.54
CA ARG A 65 8.15 14.07 21.51
C ARG A 65 7.99 12.69 20.86
N LEU A 66 7.09 12.59 19.88
CA LEU A 66 6.92 11.34 19.14
C LEU A 66 8.17 10.93 18.38
N ARG A 67 8.80 11.88 17.68
CA ARG A 67 10.08 11.66 16.99
C ARG A 67 11.18 11.20 17.94
N GLU A 68 11.30 11.82 19.10
CA GLU A 68 12.28 11.43 20.11
C GLU A 68 12.08 9.99 20.59
N ASN A 69 10.84 9.61 20.90
CA ASN A 69 10.50 8.26 21.33
C ASN A 69 10.78 7.22 20.25
N VAL A 70 10.41 7.50 19.00
CA VAL A 70 10.67 6.63 17.85
C VAL A 70 12.19 6.48 17.63
N THR A 71 12.92 7.60 17.65
CA THR A 71 14.37 7.60 17.49
C THR A 71 15.06 6.77 18.57
N GLN A 72 14.63 6.91 19.83
CA GLN A 72 15.17 6.14 20.95
C GLN A 72 14.94 4.64 20.78
N LYS A 73 13.72 4.22 20.38
CA LYS A 73 13.43 2.79 20.12
C LYS A 73 14.28 2.23 18.98
N ILE A 74 14.44 2.97 17.90
CA ILE A 74 15.29 2.57 16.76
C ILE A 74 16.76 2.51 17.16
N HIS A 75 17.27 3.46 17.94
CA HIS A 75 18.65 3.42 18.47
C HIS A 75 18.88 2.20 19.37
N THR A 76 17.90 1.87 20.21
CA THR A 76 17.97 0.68 21.06
C THR A 76 18.03 -0.60 20.21
N LEU A 77 17.20 -0.71 19.16
CA LEU A 77 17.25 -1.82 18.21
C LEU A 77 18.64 -1.98 17.60
N PHE A 78 19.24 -0.89 17.12
CA PHE A 78 20.59 -0.95 16.54
C PHE A 78 21.69 -1.26 17.56
N ALA A 79 21.56 -0.73 18.78
CA ALA A 79 22.56 -0.96 19.83
C ALA A 79 22.53 -2.38 20.38
N THR A 80 21.35 -3.01 20.43
CA THR A 80 21.18 -4.34 21.03
C THR A 80 21.06 -5.46 20.01
N GLY A 81 20.74 -5.15 18.76
CA GLY A 81 20.39 -6.13 17.72
C GLY A 81 19.07 -6.87 17.99
N GLN A 82 18.27 -6.43 18.99
CA GLN A 82 17.00 -7.07 19.29
C GLN A 82 15.87 -6.48 18.45
N PRO A 83 15.07 -7.32 17.75
CA PRO A 83 13.95 -6.87 16.96
C PRO A 83 12.84 -6.26 17.83
N ILE A 84 12.07 -5.36 17.25
CA ILE A 84 10.82 -4.84 17.84
C ILE A 84 9.68 -5.67 17.24
N ASP A 85 9.36 -6.81 17.84
CA ASP A 85 8.39 -7.80 17.33
C ASP A 85 6.96 -7.62 17.86
N ILE A 86 6.59 -6.38 18.17
CA ILE A 86 5.21 -6.01 18.48
C ILE A 86 4.56 -5.33 17.28
N SER A 87 3.25 -5.45 17.17
CA SER A 87 2.49 -4.86 16.04
C SER A 87 2.47 -3.33 16.08
N PRO A 88 2.19 -2.64 14.96
CA PRO A 88 1.94 -1.21 14.97
C PRO A 88 0.82 -0.78 15.92
N GLU A 89 -0.20 -1.61 16.11
CA GLU A 89 -1.32 -1.38 17.02
C GLU A 89 -0.87 -1.41 18.48
N GLU A 90 -0.05 -2.38 18.86
CA GLU A 90 0.56 -2.47 20.19
C GLU A 90 1.51 -1.29 20.45
N LEU A 91 2.31 -0.90 19.44
CA LEU A 91 3.13 0.32 19.53
C LEU A 91 2.30 1.58 19.74
N ALA A 92 1.12 1.67 19.13
CA ALA A 92 0.22 2.81 19.31
C ALA A 92 -0.35 2.89 20.75
N VAL A 93 -0.46 1.76 21.45
CA VAL A 93 -0.81 1.75 22.89
C VAL A 93 0.34 2.33 23.73
N GLU A 94 1.58 1.93 23.43
CA GLU A 94 2.77 2.47 24.14
C GLU A 94 3.06 3.95 23.81
N MET A 95 2.76 4.34 22.57
CA MET A 95 3.00 5.69 22.04
C MET A 95 1.72 6.23 21.37
N PRO A 96 0.75 6.76 22.16
CA PRO A 96 -0.58 7.17 21.64
C PRO A 96 -0.54 8.16 20.46
N GLY A 97 0.50 8.97 20.36
CA GLY A 97 0.72 9.87 19.21
C GLY A 97 0.82 9.16 17.85
N LEU A 98 1.16 7.86 17.83
CA LEU A 98 1.20 7.07 16.58
C LEU A 98 -0.17 6.91 15.95
N THR A 99 -1.24 6.74 16.73
CA THR A 99 -2.62 6.65 16.20
C THR A 99 -2.98 7.92 15.43
N ALA A 100 -2.75 9.07 16.03
CA ALA A 100 -3.03 10.37 15.39
C ALA A 100 -2.14 10.61 14.17
N LEU A 101 -0.86 10.22 14.26
CA LEU A 101 0.07 10.31 13.12
C LEU A 101 -0.37 9.43 11.94
N ASN A 102 -0.82 8.19 12.20
CA ASN A 102 -1.34 7.30 11.15
C ASN A 102 -2.58 7.91 10.49
N GLN A 103 -3.53 8.40 11.27
CA GLN A 103 -4.72 9.06 10.72
C GLN A 103 -4.35 10.29 9.87
N MET A 104 -3.40 11.09 10.32
CA MET A 104 -2.90 12.23 9.53
C MET A 104 -2.29 11.74 8.19
N ARG A 105 -1.49 10.68 8.20
CA ARG A 105 -0.88 10.11 6.98
C ARG A 105 -1.94 9.56 6.03
N GLU A 106 -2.95 8.86 6.53
CA GLU A 106 -4.09 8.38 5.74
C GLU A 106 -4.86 9.53 5.09
N ASN A 107 -5.10 10.60 5.83
CA ASN A 107 -5.76 11.80 5.31
C ASN A 107 -4.94 12.46 4.20
N VAL A 108 -3.61 12.53 4.34
CA VAL A 108 -2.71 13.09 3.30
C VAL A 108 -2.78 12.25 2.02
N VAL A 109 -2.68 10.93 2.12
CA VAL A 109 -2.74 10.04 0.94
C VAL A 109 -4.11 10.13 0.26
N THR A 110 -5.20 10.04 1.03
CA THR A 110 -6.57 10.13 0.51
C THR A 110 -6.83 11.49 -0.16
N SER A 111 -6.36 12.58 0.44
CA SER A 111 -6.46 13.93 -0.12
C SER A 111 -5.73 14.03 -1.46
N LEU A 112 -4.51 13.50 -1.56
CA LEU A 112 -3.75 13.48 -2.82
C LEU A 112 -4.51 12.73 -3.93
N VAL A 113 -5.05 11.55 -3.62
CA VAL A 113 -5.85 10.76 -4.58
C VAL A 113 -7.08 11.54 -5.03
N HIS A 114 -7.79 12.18 -4.09
CA HIS A 114 -8.95 13.02 -4.37
C HIS A 114 -8.61 14.22 -5.26
N GLU A 115 -7.50 14.92 -5.00
CA GLU A 115 -7.04 16.04 -5.82
C GLU A 115 -6.73 15.58 -7.25
N ILE A 116 -6.06 14.43 -7.42
CA ILE A 116 -5.80 13.86 -8.74
C ILE A 116 -7.10 13.52 -9.45
N GLN A 117 -8.02 12.82 -8.78
CA GLN A 117 -9.32 12.46 -9.34
C GLN A 117 -10.10 13.69 -9.83
N ASN A 118 -10.15 14.74 -9.01
CA ASN A 118 -10.81 16.01 -9.37
C ASN A 118 -10.15 16.71 -10.56
N ALA A 119 -8.82 16.61 -10.66
CA ALA A 119 -8.07 17.24 -11.74
C ALA A 119 -8.24 16.51 -13.08
N VAL A 120 -8.35 15.17 -13.07
CA VAL A 120 -8.41 14.39 -14.32
C VAL A 120 -9.83 14.11 -14.79
N LYS A 121 -10.79 13.96 -13.87
CA LYS A 121 -12.23 13.69 -14.15
C LYS A 121 -12.49 12.47 -15.03
N ILE A 122 -11.59 11.49 -14.99
CA ILE A 122 -11.74 10.17 -15.61
C ILE A 122 -11.61 9.10 -14.51
N PRO A 123 -12.06 7.86 -14.75
CA PRO A 123 -11.88 6.78 -13.79
C PRO A 123 -10.44 6.66 -13.30
N LEU A 124 -10.27 6.51 -11.99
CA LEU A 124 -8.98 6.30 -11.34
C LEU A 124 -8.99 4.99 -10.57
N SER A 125 -8.00 4.14 -10.79
CA SER A 125 -7.67 2.97 -9.98
C SER A 125 -6.42 3.25 -9.15
N TYR A 126 -6.43 2.87 -7.89
CA TYR A 126 -5.29 3.03 -7.00
C TYR A 126 -4.66 1.68 -6.67
N ILE A 127 -3.37 1.51 -6.95
CA ILE A 127 -2.64 0.29 -6.60
C ILE A 127 -2.26 0.33 -5.11
N LEU A 128 -2.82 -0.62 -4.35
CA LEU A 128 -2.51 -0.80 -2.93
C LEU A 128 -1.18 -1.55 -2.77
N MET A 129 -0.15 -0.81 -2.40
CA MET A 129 1.19 -1.35 -2.16
C MET A 129 1.41 -1.69 -0.69
N GLY A 130 1.75 -2.96 -0.42
CA GLY A 130 2.19 -3.39 0.90
C GLY A 130 1.16 -3.27 2.03
N ASN A 131 1.64 -2.90 3.23
CA ASN A 131 0.81 -2.75 4.42
C ASN A 131 0.26 -1.32 4.53
N PRO A 132 -1.07 -1.12 4.57
CA PRO A 132 -1.71 0.19 4.68
C PRO A 132 -1.22 1.04 5.87
N THR A 133 -0.97 0.43 7.02
CA THR A 133 -0.44 1.14 8.20
C THR A 133 0.95 1.73 7.92
N ILE A 134 1.76 1.06 7.09
CA ILE A 134 3.09 1.55 6.71
C ILE A 134 2.99 2.63 5.62
N SER A 135 2.14 2.42 4.62
CA SER A 135 2.02 3.32 3.47
C SER A 135 1.08 4.51 3.71
N GLY A 136 0.16 4.41 4.66
CA GLY A 136 -0.92 5.39 4.84
C GLY A 136 -2.04 5.27 3.81
N ALA A 137 -2.02 4.23 2.97
CA ALA A 137 -3.05 3.99 1.97
C ALA A 137 -4.22 3.20 2.55
N ASN A 138 -5.16 3.89 3.19
CA ASN A 138 -6.35 3.26 3.74
C ASN A 138 -7.35 2.91 2.61
N PRO A 139 -7.61 1.62 2.33
CA PRO A 139 -8.45 1.22 1.21
C PRO A 139 -9.91 1.68 1.35
N GLU A 140 -10.46 1.71 2.56
CA GLU A 140 -11.84 2.18 2.81
C GLU A 140 -12.00 3.67 2.47
N ALA A 141 -10.99 4.48 2.79
CA ALA A 141 -11.00 5.90 2.48
C ALA A 141 -10.74 6.16 0.99
N ILE A 142 -9.81 5.41 0.39
CA ILE A 142 -9.44 5.58 -1.02
C ILE A 142 -10.60 5.24 -1.95
N VAL A 143 -11.39 4.19 -1.70
CA VAL A 143 -12.54 3.85 -2.55
C VAL A 143 -13.70 4.84 -2.48
N GLN A 144 -13.67 5.79 -1.55
CA GLN A 144 -14.64 6.90 -1.55
C GLN A 144 -14.26 8.00 -2.56
N VAL A 145 -12.99 8.06 -2.97
CA VAL A 145 -12.45 9.11 -3.85
C VAL A 145 -11.91 8.58 -5.18
N ALA A 146 -11.56 7.31 -5.25
CA ALA A 146 -11.17 6.58 -6.46
C ALA A 146 -12.29 5.62 -6.91
N GLN A 147 -12.34 5.28 -8.18
CA GLN A 147 -13.33 4.32 -8.70
C GLN A 147 -13.05 2.89 -8.23
N SER A 148 -11.77 2.52 -8.12
CA SER A 148 -11.34 1.18 -7.71
C SER A 148 -10.00 1.22 -7.01
N VAL A 149 -9.73 0.16 -6.27
CA VAL A 149 -8.40 -0.18 -5.76
C VAL A 149 -7.92 -1.46 -6.43
N GLU A 150 -6.63 -1.55 -6.66
CA GLU A 150 -5.98 -2.74 -7.19
C GLU A 150 -5.09 -3.37 -6.14
N ILE A 151 -5.14 -4.69 -6.02
CA ILE A 151 -4.19 -5.48 -5.23
C ILE A 151 -3.28 -6.28 -6.15
N LEU A 152 -2.00 -6.34 -5.82
CA LEU A 152 -1.03 -7.13 -6.59
C LEU A 152 -0.97 -8.55 -6.03
N SER A 153 -1.52 -9.51 -6.78
CA SER A 153 -1.49 -10.94 -6.43
C SER A 153 -0.48 -11.68 -7.31
N TYR A 154 0.79 -11.33 -7.16
CA TYR A 154 1.90 -11.90 -7.92
C TYR A 154 2.38 -13.21 -7.29
N THR A 155 1.59 -14.26 -7.48
CA THR A 155 1.83 -15.57 -6.86
C THR A 155 1.43 -16.72 -7.77
N ASN A 156 2.12 -17.84 -7.65
CA ASN A 156 1.74 -19.12 -8.28
C ASN A 156 0.81 -19.97 -7.40
N ASP A 157 0.44 -19.45 -6.22
CA ASP A 157 -0.41 -20.16 -5.26
C ASP A 157 -1.82 -19.49 -5.23
N PRO A 158 -2.86 -20.16 -5.75
CA PRO A 158 -4.23 -19.65 -5.72
C PRO A 158 -4.76 -19.39 -4.31
N GLN A 159 -4.23 -20.06 -3.28
CA GLN A 159 -4.65 -19.81 -1.90
C GLN A 159 -4.18 -18.45 -1.39
N ARG A 160 -3.00 -18.00 -1.84
CA ARG A 160 -2.53 -16.64 -1.55
C ARG A 160 -3.39 -15.60 -2.24
N THR A 161 -3.79 -15.84 -3.49
CA THR A 161 -4.75 -14.98 -4.21
C THR A 161 -6.08 -14.92 -3.47
N HIS A 162 -6.63 -16.06 -3.07
CA HIS A 162 -7.85 -16.13 -2.26
C HIS A 162 -7.73 -15.30 -0.97
N LYS A 163 -6.65 -15.50 -0.22
CA LYS A 163 -6.40 -14.78 1.03
C LYS A 163 -6.30 -13.26 0.81
N ALA A 164 -5.55 -12.82 -0.21
CA ALA A 164 -5.37 -11.41 -0.51
C ALA A 164 -6.72 -10.72 -0.83
N ILE A 165 -7.57 -11.36 -1.63
CA ILE A 165 -8.90 -10.87 -1.97
C ILE A 165 -9.80 -10.86 -0.72
N SER A 166 -9.88 -11.98 0.01
CA SER A 166 -10.76 -12.11 1.18
C SER A 166 -10.44 -11.11 2.29
N GLN A 167 -9.20 -10.65 2.39
CA GLN A 167 -8.80 -9.61 3.34
C GLN A 167 -9.22 -8.19 2.92
N ARG A 168 -9.48 -7.95 1.64
CA ARG A 168 -9.80 -6.63 1.11
C ARG A 168 -11.28 -6.43 0.80
N LEU A 169 -11.98 -7.49 0.34
CA LEU A 169 -13.41 -7.40 0.02
C LEU A 169 -14.30 -6.80 1.12
N PRO A 170 -14.12 -7.15 2.41
CA PRO A 170 -14.95 -6.58 3.48
C PRO A 170 -14.75 -5.08 3.69
N LEU A 171 -13.66 -4.51 3.18
CA LEU A 171 -13.32 -3.08 3.29
C LEU A 171 -13.93 -2.25 2.15
N LEU A 172 -14.58 -2.90 1.18
CA LEU A 172 -15.12 -2.28 -0.02
C LEU A 172 -16.65 -2.32 0.00
N ASN A 173 -17.28 -1.30 -0.58
CA ASN A 173 -18.73 -1.24 -0.68
C ASN A 173 -19.29 -2.22 -1.73
N ASN A 174 -18.46 -2.59 -2.71
CA ASN A 174 -18.85 -3.38 -3.86
C ASN A 174 -17.62 -4.15 -4.39
N PRO A 175 -17.75 -5.46 -4.71
CA PRO A 175 -16.67 -6.23 -5.35
C PRO A 175 -16.13 -5.60 -6.64
N ASP A 176 -16.95 -4.87 -7.39
CA ASP A 176 -16.52 -4.15 -8.59
C ASP A 176 -15.52 -3.01 -8.34
N GLN A 177 -15.30 -2.64 -7.08
CA GLN A 177 -14.26 -1.69 -6.69
C GLN A 177 -12.88 -2.36 -6.54
N LEU A 178 -12.79 -3.69 -6.62
CA LEU A 178 -11.53 -4.41 -6.53
C LEU A 178 -11.06 -4.87 -7.91
N VAL A 179 -9.85 -4.47 -8.27
CA VAL A 179 -9.08 -5.00 -9.39
C VAL A 179 -8.02 -5.95 -8.85
N VAL A 180 -7.83 -7.10 -9.48
CA VAL A 180 -6.77 -8.05 -9.09
C VAL A 180 -5.69 -8.03 -10.16
N GLY A 181 -4.54 -7.48 -9.79
CA GLY A 181 -3.33 -7.48 -10.58
C GLY A 181 -2.65 -8.85 -10.52
N LEU A 182 -2.47 -9.49 -11.66
CA LEU A 182 -1.82 -10.78 -11.81
C LEU A 182 -0.56 -10.64 -12.67
N GLN A 183 0.55 -11.18 -12.18
CA GLN A 183 1.77 -11.26 -12.98
C GLN A 183 1.64 -12.39 -14.00
N ALA A 184 1.67 -12.06 -15.30
CA ALA A 184 1.42 -12.99 -16.39
C ALA A 184 2.70 -13.63 -16.95
N TYR A 185 3.74 -13.78 -16.14
CA TYR A 185 5.03 -14.40 -16.48
C TYR A 185 5.68 -15.02 -15.23
N PRO A 186 6.72 -15.89 -15.39
CA PRO A 186 7.43 -16.47 -14.25
C PRO A 186 8.06 -15.40 -13.31
N PRO A 187 8.14 -15.66 -11.98
CA PRO A 187 7.81 -16.94 -11.31
C PRO A 187 6.34 -17.07 -10.90
N ALA A 188 5.53 -15.99 -10.92
CA ALA A 188 4.14 -16.04 -10.45
C ALA A 188 3.22 -16.82 -11.40
N SER A 189 3.44 -16.71 -12.69
CA SER A 189 2.71 -17.50 -13.70
C SER A 189 3.70 -18.24 -14.60
N PRO A 190 4.20 -19.40 -14.19
CA PRO A 190 5.13 -20.19 -15.01
C PRO A 190 4.50 -20.75 -16.27
N ASN A 191 3.18 -20.82 -16.32
CA ASN A 191 2.37 -21.26 -17.46
C ASN A 191 0.95 -20.68 -17.40
N ALA A 192 0.21 -20.81 -18.49
CA ALA A 192 -1.16 -20.32 -18.61
C ALA A 192 -2.12 -20.97 -17.59
N GLU A 193 -1.94 -22.27 -17.30
CA GLU A 193 -2.77 -22.98 -16.33
C GLU A 193 -2.72 -22.35 -14.93
N THR A 194 -1.52 -21.97 -14.48
CA THR A 194 -1.33 -21.28 -13.18
C THR A 194 -2.04 -19.92 -13.18
N LEU A 195 -1.90 -19.16 -14.24
CA LEU A 195 -2.59 -17.87 -14.38
C LEU A 195 -4.12 -18.05 -14.34
N CYS A 196 -4.66 -19.00 -15.11
CA CYS A 196 -6.09 -19.32 -15.11
C CYS A 196 -6.60 -19.73 -13.73
N LYS A 197 -5.86 -20.56 -12.97
CA LYS A 197 -6.24 -20.92 -11.59
C LYS A 197 -6.36 -19.72 -10.66
N ASN A 198 -5.50 -18.71 -10.80
CA ASN A 198 -5.60 -17.48 -10.02
C ASN A 198 -6.81 -16.64 -10.46
N VAL A 199 -7.09 -16.55 -11.76
CA VAL A 199 -8.29 -15.90 -12.30
C VAL A 199 -9.55 -16.60 -11.77
N ASP A 200 -9.66 -17.92 -11.92
CA ASP A 200 -10.81 -18.71 -11.46
C ASP A 200 -11.05 -18.55 -9.94
N THR A 201 -9.96 -18.47 -9.18
CA THR A 201 -10.04 -18.25 -7.73
C THR A 201 -10.63 -16.89 -7.41
N ALA A 202 -10.22 -15.85 -8.11
CA ALA A 202 -10.77 -14.51 -7.93
C ALA A 202 -12.22 -14.43 -8.37
N GLN A 203 -12.58 -15.05 -9.51
CA GLN A 203 -13.95 -15.08 -10.01
C GLN A 203 -14.92 -15.80 -9.06
N LYS A 204 -14.49 -16.88 -8.40
CA LYS A 204 -15.29 -17.56 -7.35
C LYS A 204 -15.59 -16.67 -6.14
N LEU A 205 -14.81 -15.63 -5.93
CA LEU A 205 -15.04 -14.60 -4.91
C LEU A 205 -15.82 -13.38 -5.44
N GLY A 206 -16.31 -13.44 -6.68
CA GLY A 206 -17.11 -12.38 -7.30
C GLY A 206 -16.27 -11.29 -7.99
N ILE A 207 -14.98 -11.47 -8.14
CA ILE A 207 -14.10 -10.50 -8.82
C ILE A 207 -14.16 -10.73 -10.32
N ASN A 208 -14.42 -9.65 -11.08
CA ASN A 208 -14.49 -9.66 -12.54
C ASN A 208 -13.55 -8.66 -13.21
N LYS A 209 -12.75 -7.93 -12.43
CA LYS A 209 -11.78 -6.95 -12.94
C LYS A 209 -10.36 -7.41 -12.67
N PHE A 210 -9.57 -7.48 -13.74
CA PHE A 210 -8.19 -7.96 -13.70
C PHE A 210 -7.27 -6.98 -14.42
N ALA A 211 -6.06 -6.81 -13.87
CA ALA A 211 -4.92 -6.22 -14.55
C ALA A 211 -3.84 -7.30 -14.75
N PHE A 212 -3.29 -7.40 -15.94
CA PHE A 212 -2.24 -8.38 -16.25
C PHE A 212 -0.89 -7.67 -16.40
N TYR A 213 0.00 -7.89 -15.47
CA TYR A 213 1.36 -7.36 -15.47
C TYR A 213 2.31 -8.45 -15.98
N ASN A 214 3.11 -8.25 -16.95
CA ASN A 214 3.32 -7.12 -17.82
C ASN A 214 3.21 -7.63 -19.28
N TYR A 215 2.44 -6.95 -20.12
CA TYR A 215 2.18 -7.37 -21.51
C TYR A 215 3.46 -7.56 -22.32
N GLY A 216 4.44 -6.67 -22.14
CA GLY A 216 5.68 -6.70 -22.94
C GLY A 216 6.60 -7.89 -22.66
N ILE A 217 6.36 -8.66 -21.60
CA ILE A 217 7.16 -9.83 -21.19
C ILE A 217 6.32 -11.08 -20.95
N MET A 218 5.03 -11.04 -21.35
CA MET A 218 4.19 -12.23 -21.35
C MET A 218 4.75 -13.24 -22.36
N PRO A 219 4.89 -14.53 -21.97
CA PRO A 219 5.23 -15.57 -22.95
C PRO A 219 4.19 -15.61 -24.05
N LEU A 220 4.65 -15.63 -25.30
CA LEU A 220 3.77 -15.89 -26.44
C LEU A 220 3.35 -17.36 -26.40
N PRO A 221 2.14 -17.71 -26.87
CA PRO A 221 1.68 -19.08 -26.98
C PRO A 221 2.51 -19.89 -27.97
#